data_a678d099f81ce05a0990c01983bdc4e0
#
_entry.id   a678d099f81ce05a0990c01983bdc4e0
#
_cell.length_a   1.000
_cell.length_b   1.000
_cell.length_c   1.000
_cell.angle_alpha   90.00
_cell.angle_beta   90.00
_cell.angle_gamma   90.00
#
_symmetry.space_group_name_H-M   'P 1'
#
loop_
_entity.id
_entity.type
_entity.pdbx_description
1 polymer ?
#
loop_
_entity_poly.entity_id
_entity_poly.type
_entity_poly.pdbx_seq_one_letter_code
_entity_poly.pdbx_strand_id
1 'polypeptide(L)'
;QLRQKVEAAGMPADVREKVESELQKLKMMSAMSAEATVVRSYVEWMLQVPWHKRTKVKKDIAKAQQVLDADHYGLERVKERILEYLAVQARLNKIKGPILCLVGPPGVGKTSLGQSIANATGRKYVRMALGGVRDEAEIRGHRKTYIGALPGKLIQKMAKVGVKNPLFLLDEIDKMSSDMRGDPASALLEVLDPEQNTTFNDHYLEVDYDLSDVMFVATSNSMNIPGPLLDRMEVIRLSGYTEDEKLNIAMRHLLQKQIERNGLKKGELTIEENAILDIIRYYTREAGVRGLEREISKICRKAVKNLLVNPKVKSITVNSDNLHDYLGVKRFEFGKADTQNRVGEVTGLAWTEVGGDLLTIETASVVGKGKLTFTGSLGDVMKESIQAAMTVVRARAEKLGINSEFHEKRDIHIHVPDG
;
A
#
# COMPACT_ATOMS: atom_id res chain seq x y z
N GLN A 1 -3.79 36.48 25.87
CA GLN A 1 -4.10 35.84 24.57
C GLN A 1 -4.13 34.29 24.68
N LEU A 2 -3.11 33.64 25.21
CA LEU A 2 -3.05 32.17 25.34
C LEU A 2 -4.18 31.61 26.21
N ARG A 3 -4.49 32.26 27.33
CA ARG A 3 -5.56 31.84 28.25
C ARG A 3 -6.94 31.82 27.60
N GLN A 4 -7.23 32.79 26.76
CA GLN A 4 -8.48 32.86 25.98
C GLN A 4 -8.58 31.72 24.97
N LYS A 5 -7.46 31.36 24.32
CA LYS A 5 -7.39 30.23 23.38
C LYS A 5 -7.60 28.88 24.12
N VAL A 6 -7.08 28.75 25.33
CA VAL A 6 -7.28 27.55 26.16
C VAL A 6 -8.75 27.37 26.54
N GLU A 7 -9.44 28.45 26.90
CA GLU A 7 -10.87 28.41 27.22
C GLU A 7 -11.72 28.00 26.00
N ALA A 8 -11.34 28.48 24.80
CA ALA A 8 -12.03 28.18 23.56
C ALA A 8 -11.71 26.78 22.96
N ALA A 9 -10.65 26.13 23.42
CA ALA A 9 -10.16 24.87 22.84
C ALA A 9 -11.03 23.63 23.15
N GLY A 10 -11.92 23.72 24.14
CA GLY A 10 -12.78 22.60 24.52
C GLY A 10 -12.05 21.40 25.10
N MET A 11 -10.96 21.62 25.79
CA MET A 11 -10.16 20.58 26.45
C MET A 11 -10.95 19.88 27.55
N PRO A 12 -10.72 18.56 27.78
CA PRO A 12 -11.18 17.88 28.99
C PRO A 12 -10.70 18.59 30.25
N ALA A 13 -11.43 18.44 31.36
CA ALA A 13 -11.15 19.18 32.60
C ALA A 13 -9.74 18.94 33.16
N ASP A 14 -9.26 17.71 33.15
CA ASP A 14 -7.91 17.33 33.58
C ASP A 14 -6.81 17.93 32.70
N VAL A 15 -7.01 17.94 31.39
CA VAL A 15 -6.10 18.54 30.40
C VAL A 15 -6.05 20.06 30.56
N ARG A 16 -7.20 20.68 30.72
CA ARG A 16 -7.33 22.13 30.95
C ARG A 16 -6.61 22.55 32.21
N GLU A 17 -6.79 21.84 33.30
CA GLU A 17 -6.11 22.08 34.58
C GLU A 17 -4.58 22.06 34.42
N LYS A 18 -4.06 21.04 33.72
CA LYS A 18 -2.63 20.94 33.45
C LYS A 18 -2.10 22.10 32.61
N VAL A 19 -2.80 22.48 31.58
CA VAL A 19 -2.40 23.60 30.70
C VAL A 19 -2.46 24.93 31.46
N GLU A 20 -3.47 25.14 32.29
CA GLU A 20 -3.56 26.33 33.12
C GLU A 20 -2.42 26.40 34.15
N SER A 21 -2.03 25.28 34.74
CA SER A 21 -0.85 25.18 35.62
C SER A 21 0.45 25.56 34.89
N GLU A 22 0.63 25.10 33.67
CA GLU A 22 1.79 25.48 32.84
C GLU A 22 1.78 26.98 32.46
N LEU A 23 0.62 27.55 32.20
CA LEU A 23 0.47 29.01 31.95
C LEU A 23 0.83 29.84 33.18
N GLN A 24 0.48 29.39 34.38
CA GLN A 24 0.87 30.03 35.64
C GLN A 24 2.40 30.03 35.79
N LYS A 25 3.05 28.93 35.52
CA LYS A 25 4.53 28.85 35.52
C LYS A 25 5.15 29.81 34.52
N LEU A 26 4.56 29.92 33.33
CA LEU A 26 5.03 30.80 32.25
C LEU A 26 5.00 32.28 32.68
N LYS A 27 3.96 32.70 33.43
CA LYS A 27 3.84 34.07 33.94
C LYS A 27 4.95 34.46 34.91
N MET A 28 5.48 33.50 35.64
CA MET A 28 6.55 33.69 36.63
C MET A 28 7.95 33.61 36.04
N MET A 29 8.09 33.19 34.77
CA MET A 29 9.36 33.04 34.10
C MET A 29 9.76 34.27 33.31
N SER A 30 11.08 34.49 33.17
CA SER A 30 11.60 35.45 32.21
C SER A 30 11.23 35.03 30.77
N ALA A 31 10.68 35.96 29.99
CA ALA A 31 10.30 35.72 28.60
C ALA A 31 11.45 35.27 27.70
N MET A 32 12.68 35.56 28.10
CA MET A 32 13.90 35.22 27.34
C MET A 32 14.54 33.91 27.79
N SER A 33 14.01 33.25 28.80
CA SER A 33 14.58 31.99 29.31
C SER A 33 14.27 30.80 28.40
N ALA A 34 15.17 29.82 28.39
CA ALA A 34 14.97 28.55 27.68
C ALA A 34 13.75 27.79 28.20
N GLU A 35 13.51 27.81 29.51
CA GLU A 35 12.35 27.20 30.15
C GLU A 35 11.02 27.81 29.66
N ALA A 36 10.97 29.13 29.50
CA ALA A 36 9.79 29.81 28.96
C ALA A 36 9.48 29.36 27.53
N THR A 37 10.50 29.16 26.71
CA THR A 37 10.35 28.63 25.35
C THR A 37 9.77 27.22 25.35
N VAL A 38 10.27 26.34 26.21
CA VAL A 38 9.77 24.95 26.38
C VAL A 38 8.31 24.94 26.79
N VAL A 39 7.94 25.72 27.79
CA VAL A 39 6.54 25.80 28.28
C VAL A 39 5.61 26.40 27.20
N ARG A 40 6.05 27.43 26.51
CA ARG A 40 5.25 28.06 25.44
C ARG A 40 4.99 27.08 24.31
N SER A 41 6.01 26.35 23.85
CA SER A 41 5.87 25.32 22.81
C SER A 41 4.91 24.22 23.25
N TYR A 42 4.96 23.79 24.49
CA TYR A 42 4.03 22.80 25.04
C TYR A 42 2.59 23.29 24.99
N VAL A 43 2.33 24.50 25.45
CA VAL A 43 0.98 25.08 25.43
C VAL A 43 0.46 25.24 23.98
N GLU A 44 1.31 25.65 23.07
CA GLU A 44 0.96 25.77 21.66
C GLU A 44 0.57 24.42 21.05
N TRP A 45 1.31 23.36 21.34
CA TRP A 45 0.95 22.01 20.92
C TRP A 45 -0.38 21.55 21.49
N MET A 46 -0.61 21.79 22.78
CA MET A 46 -1.89 21.47 23.43
C MET A 46 -3.08 22.18 22.80
N LEU A 47 -2.88 23.39 22.30
CA LEU A 47 -3.90 24.17 21.59
C LEU A 47 -4.14 23.67 20.15
N GLN A 48 -3.12 23.14 19.50
CA GLN A 48 -3.23 22.63 18.12
C GLN A 48 -3.91 21.27 18.04
N VAL A 49 -3.81 20.45 19.09
CA VAL A 49 -4.43 19.14 19.14
C VAL A 49 -5.96 19.28 19.16
N PRO A 50 -6.69 18.54 18.31
CA PRO A 50 -8.15 18.64 18.28
C PRO A 50 -8.78 17.87 19.42
N TRP A 51 -9.31 18.57 20.43
CA TRP A 51 -9.92 17.97 21.61
C TRP A 51 -11.40 17.67 21.45
N HIS A 52 -12.14 18.47 20.68
CA HIS A 52 -13.59 18.34 20.54
C HIS A 52 -14.11 18.52 19.13
N LYS A 53 -13.35 19.14 18.23
CA LYS A 53 -13.80 19.44 16.87
C LYS A 53 -13.92 18.16 16.05
N ARG A 54 -15.09 17.99 15.41
CA ARG A 54 -15.42 16.81 14.60
C ARG A 54 -15.99 17.20 13.25
N THR A 55 -15.83 16.32 12.26
CA THR A 55 -16.60 16.38 11.02
C THR A 55 -17.84 15.49 11.13
N LYS A 56 -18.89 15.84 10.38
CA LYS A 56 -20.10 15.00 10.30
C LYS A 56 -19.80 13.73 9.49
N VAL A 57 -19.98 12.58 10.10
CA VAL A 57 -19.80 11.29 9.45
C VAL A 57 -21.03 10.95 8.61
N LYS A 58 -20.80 10.59 7.36
CA LYS A 58 -21.84 10.11 6.45
C LYS A 58 -22.01 8.60 6.62
N LYS A 59 -23.27 8.15 6.77
CA LYS A 59 -23.63 6.74 7.04
C LYS A 59 -24.38 6.07 5.89
N ASP A 60 -24.53 6.75 4.77
CA ASP A 60 -25.24 6.21 3.60
C ASP A 60 -24.34 5.25 2.83
N ILE A 61 -24.63 3.96 2.94
CA ILE A 61 -23.84 2.89 2.30
C ILE A 61 -23.99 2.91 0.78
N ALA A 62 -25.15 3.27 0.25
CA ALA A 62 -25.35 3.36 -1.20
C ALA A 62 -24.46 4.46 -1.82
N LYS A 63 -24.34 5.61 -1.15
CA LYS A 63 -23.44 6.68 -1.57
C LYS A 63 -21.98 6.29 -1.40
N ALA A 64 -21.63 5.56 -0.35
CA ALA A 64 -20.29 5.02 -0.17
C ALA A 64 -19.90 4.09 -1.32
N GLN A 65 -20.80 3.22 -1.75
CA GLN A 65 -20.58 2.37 -2.91
C GLN A 65 -20.36 3.17 -4.19
N GLN A 66 -21.14 4.22 -4.42
CA GLN A 66 -20.96 5.10 -5.57
C GLN A 66 -19.58 5.75 -5.57
N VAL A 67 -19.08 6.22 -4.43
CA VAL A 67 -17.75 6.81 -4.32
C VAL A 67 -16.66 5.79 -4.64
N LEU A 68 -16.74 4.58 -4.08
CA LEU A 68 -15.77 3.52 -4.34
C LEU A 68 -15.77 3.10 -5.82
N ASP A 69 -16.94 2.98 -6.44
CA ASP A 69 -17.07 2.61 -7.85
C ASP A 69 -16.58 3.71 -8.79
N ALA A 70 -16.75 4.97 -8.41
CA ALA A 70 -16.23 6.11 -9.19
C ALA A 70 -14.71 6.21 -9.13
N ASP A 71 -14.11 5.90 -7.99
CA ASP A 71 -12.66 6.07 -7.77
C ASP A 71 -11.84 4.85 -8.18
N HIS A 72 -12.44 3.65 -8.20
CA HIS A 72 -11.75 2.40 -8.47
C HIS A 72 -12.50 1.51 -9.44
N TYR A 73 -11.78 1.00 -10.43
CA TYR A 73 -12.29 0.00 -11.36
C TYR A 73 -12.09 -1.41 -10.77
N GLY A 74 -13.09 -2.28 -10.90
CA GLY A 74 -13.03 -3.65 -10.42
C GLY A 74 -13.03 -3.74 -8.90
N LEU A 75 -12.22 -4.67 -8.36
CA LEU A 75 -12.09 -4.89 -6.90
C LEU A 75 -13.43 -5.20 -6.20
N GLU A 76 -14.34 -5.93 -6.86
CA GLU A 76 -15.71 -6.15 -6.37
C GLU A 76 -15.76 -6.76 -4.96
N ARG A 77 -14.95 -7.79 -4.71
CA ARG A 77 -14.88 -8.44 -3.39
C ARG A 77 -14.30 -7.54 -2.32
N VAL A 78 -13.29 -6.74 -2.68
CA VAL A 78 -12.66 -5.79 -1.77
C VAL A 78 -13.64 -4.68 -1.38
N LYS A 79 -14.33 -4.11 -2.36
CA LYS A 79 -15.37 -3.09 -2.16
C LYS A 79 -16.51 -3.62 -1.29
N GLU A 80 -16.99 -4.83 -1.55
CA GLU A 80 -18.04 -5.47 -0.77
C GLU A 80 -17.64 -5.60 0.71
N ARG A 81 -16.45 -6.10 0.99
CA ARG A 81 -15.95 -6.22 2.36
C ARG A 81 -15.79 -4.87 3.05
N ILE A 82 -15.33 -3.86 2.34
CA ILE A 82 -15.25 -2.49 2.86
C ILE A 82 -16.66 -1.97 3.20
N LEU A 83 -17.62 -2.16 2.32
CA LEU A 83 -19.01 -1.71 2.55
C LEU A 83 -19.68 -2.43 3.71
N GLU A 84 -19.46 -3.73 3.86
CA GLU A 84 -19.91 -4.50 5.03
C GLU A 84 -19.34 -3.94 6.33
N TYR A 85 -18.03 -3.66 6.34
CA TYR A 85 -17.38 -3.05 7.49
C TYR A 85 -17.99 -1.68 7.82
N LEU A 86 -18.19 -0.82 6.84
CA LEU A 86 -18.79 0.51 7.02
C LEU A 86 -20.25 0.43 7.48
N ALA A 87 -21.01 -0.55 6.99
CA ALA A 87 -22.39 -0.78 7.40
C ALA A 87 -22.50 -1.13 8.90
N VAL A 88 -21.63 -2.01 9.38
CA VAL A 88 -21.56 -2.34 10.81
C VAL A 88 -21.21 -1.12 11.64
N GLN A 89 -20.20 -0.36 11.22
CA GLN A 89 -19.79 0.88 11.91
C GLN A 89 -20.92 1.90 11.97
N ALA A 90 -21.66 2.08 10.87
CA ALA A 90 -22.78 3.01 10.79
C ALA A 90 -23.92 2.62 11.75
N ARG A 91 -24.18 1.33 11.89
CA ARG A 91 -25.25 0.81 12.76
C ARG A 91 -24.89 0.89 14.24
N LEU A 92 -23.63 0.63 14.59
CA LEU A 92 -23.17 0.66 15.98
C LEU A 92 -22.91 2.06 16.50
N ASN A 93 -22.80 3.06 15.64
CA ASN A 93 -22.40 4.43 15.98
C ASN A 93 -21.06 4.55 16.72
N LYS A 94 -20.26 3.50 16.71
CA LYS A 94 -18.95 3.42 17.37
C LYS A 94 -17.98 2.63 16.50
N ILE A 95 -16.72 3.06 16.50
CA ILE A 95 -15.64 2.29 15.90
C ILE A 95 -15.17 1.26 16.92
N LYS A 96 -15.87 0.13 16.97
CA LYS A 96 -15.50 -1.02 17.77
C LYS A 96 -15.17 -2.20 16.86
N GLY A 97 -14.25 -3.02 17.31
CA GLY A 97 -13.83 -4.20 16.56
C GLY A 97 -12.52 -4.01 15.82
N PRO A 98 -12.16 -4.97 14.98
CA PRO A 98 -10.88 -4.93 14.26
C PRO A 98 -10.81 -3.75 13.29
N ILE A 99 -9.60 -3.27 13.03
CA ILE A 99 -9.34 -2.25 12.02
C ILE A 99 -9.15 -2.92 10.65
N LEU A 100 -9.47 -2.19 9.59
CA LEU A 100 -9.20 -2.66 8.22
C LEU A 100 -7.70 -2.63 7.93
N CYS A 101 -7.19 -3.75 7.39
CA CYS A 101 -5.84 -3.84 6.86
C CYS A 101 -5.89 -4.30 5.41
N LEU A 102 -5.44 -3.45 4.50
CA LEU A 102 -5.38 -3.73 3.07
C LEU A 102 -4.00 -4.30 2.74
N VAL A 103 -3.96 -5.58 2.35
CA VAL A 103 -2.72 -6.29 2.06
C VAL A 103 -2.66 -6.64 0.57
N GLY A 104 -1.56 -6.30 -0.06
CA GLY A 104 -1.36 -6.62 -1.46
C GLY A 104 -0.07 -6.04 -2.02
N PRO A 105 0.29 -6.41 -3.26
CA PRO A 105 1.51 -5.91 -3.90
C PRO A 105 1.47 -4.39 -4.08
N PRO A 106 2.64 -3.75 -4.29
CA PRO A 106 2.70 -2.32 -4.55
C PRO A 106 1.90 -1.93 -5.79
N GLY A 107 1.26 -0.77 -5.75
CA GLY A 107 0.59 -0.19 -6.91
C GLY A 107 -0.81 -0.71 -7.22
N VAL A 108 -1.42 -1.49 -6.33
CA VAL A 108 -2.80 -2.01 -6.50
C VAL A 108 -3.88 -1.10 -5.90
N GLY A 109 -3.52 0.12 -5.48
CA GLY A 109 -4.48 1.12 -5.04
C GLY A 109 -4.86 1.08 -3.56
N LYS A 110 -4.07 0.45 -2.70
CA LYS A 110 -4.34 0.38 -1.26
C LYS A 110 -4.50 1.77 -0.61
N THR A 111 -3.56 2.66 -0.86
CA THR A 111 -3.59 4.03 -0.33
C THR A 111 -4.76 4.83 -0.90
N SER A 112 -5.03 4.68 -2.20
CA SER A 112 -6.19 5.32 -2.87
C SER A 112 -7.51 4.82 -2.31
N LEU A 113 -7.63 3.53 -1.98
CA LEU A 113 -8.81 2.97 -1.31
C LEU A 113 -9.04 3.62 0.05
N GLY A 114 -7.98 3.82 0.83
CA GLY A 114 -8.07 4.55 2.10
C GLY A 114 -8.61 5.97 1.94
N GLN A 115 -8.12 6.69 0.95
CA GLN A 115 -8.63 8.02 0.60
C GLN A 115 -10.10 7.99 0.20
N SER A 116 -10.51 7.01 -0.61
CA SER A 116 -11.90 6.84 -1.04
C SER A 116 -12.83 6.51 0.13
N ILE A 117 -12.39 5.70 1.08
CA ILE A 117 -13.15 5.40 2.29
C ILE A 117 -13.36 6.70 3.11
N ALA A 118 -12.33 7.53 3.22
CA ALA A 118 -12.45 8.83 3.88
C ALA A 118 -13.49 9.72 3.20
N ASN A 119 -13.45 9.82 1.87
CA ASN A 119 -14.42 10.57 1.09
C ASN A 119 -15.85 10.01 1.23
N ALA A 120 -15.99 8.69 1.20
CA ALA A 120 -17.28 8.01 1.33
C ALA A 120 -17.93 8.25 2.70
N THR A 121 -17.14 8.32 3.76
CA THR A 121 -17.61 8.53 5.13
C THR A 121 -17.67 10.00 5.54
N GLY A 122 -17.19 10.91 4.70
CA GLY A 122 -17.11 12.35 5.02
C GLY A 122 -16.05 12.67 6.08
N ARG A 123 -15.14 11.74 6.35
CA ARG A 123 -14.02 11.95 7.27
C ARG A 123 -12.88 12.68 6.58
N LYS A 124 -12.18 13.53 7.31
CA LYS A 124 -10.92 14.08 6.83
C LYS A 124 -9.86 12.99 6.80
N TYR A 125 -8.98 13.06 5.82
CA TYR A 125 -7.93 12.08 5.60
C TYR A 125 -6.58 12.56 6.11
N VAL A 126 -5.89 11.68 6.82
CA VAL A 126 -4.50 11.87 7.24
C VAL A 126 -3.73 10.56 7.07
N ARG A 127 -2.49 10.67 6.65
CA ARG A 127 -1.63 9.53 6.37
C ARG A 127 -0.34 9.61 7.19
N MET A 128 0.07 8.47 7.74
CA MET A 128 1.37 8.29 8.39
C MET A 128 2.05 7.05 7.81
N ALA A 129 3.25 7.22 7.24
CA ALA A 129 4.06 6.11 6.79
C ALA A 129 4.82 5.49 7.97
N LEU A 130 4.69 4.18 8.13
CA LEU A 130 5.37 3.40 9.16
C LEU A 130 6.67 2.76 8.67
N GLY A 131 6.92 2.77 7.36
CA GLY A 131 8.17 2.30 6.80
C GLY A 131 9.35 3.12 7.32
N GLY A 132 10.34 2.44 7.91
CA GLY A 132 11.51 3.08 8.51
C GLY A 132 11.34 3.57 9.94
N VAL A 133 10.16 3.46 10.54
CA VAL A 133 9.97 3.73 11.97
C VAL A 133 10.67 2.63 12.78
N ARG A 134 11.62 3.03 13.62
CA ARG A 134 12.45 2.11 14.42
C ARG A 134 12.33 2.36 15.92
N ASP A 135 12.02 3.59 16.32
CA ASP A 135 11.99 4.05 17.69
C ASP A 135 10.54 4.27 18.13
N GLU A 136 10.19 3.77 19.29
CA GLU A 136 8.90 3.99 19.94
C GLU A 136 8.59 5.47 20.13
N ALA A 137 9.60 6.31 20.37
CA ALA A 137 9.45 7.75 20.52
C ALA A 137 8.94 8.44 19.24
N GLU A 138 9.10 7.86 18.06
CA GLU A 138 8.50 8.38 16.85
C GLU A 138 6.96 8.33 16.90
N ILE A 139 6.40 7.37 17.63
CA ILE A 139 4.95 7.24 17.82
C ILE A 139 4.49 7.99 19.08
N ARG A 140 5.19 7.81 20.20
CA ARG A 140 4.79 8.33 21.53
C ARG A 140 5.39 9.70 21.88
N GLY A 141 6.36 10.20 21.11
CA GLY A 141 7.05 11.46 21.40
C GLY A 141 8.11 11.37 22.48
N HIS A 142 8.79 12.48 22.68
CA HIS A 142 9.82 12.66 23.70
C HIS A 142 9.28 13.49 24.88
N ARG A 143 9.90 13.35 26.05
CA ARG A 143 9.54 14.17 27.21
C ARG A 143 9.72 15.65 26.91
N LYS A 144 8.77 16.48 27.34
CA LYS A 144 8.74 17.92 27.08
C LYS A 144 9.89 18.72 27.69
N THR A 145 10.66 18.14 28.59
CA THR A 145 11.74 18.80 29.34
C THR A 145 12.93 19.25 28.48
N TYR A 146 13.04 18.76 27.26
CA TYR A 146 14.13 19.08 26.36
C TYR A 146 13.74 20.16 25.36
N ILE A 147 14.69 21.09 25.08
CA ILE A 147 14.53 22.05 23.98
C ILE A 147 14.46 21.27 22.66
N GLY A 148 13.47 21.59 21.84
CA GLY A 148 13.25 20.88 20.57
C GLY A 148 12.49 19.58 20.70
N ALA A 149 12.00 19.23 21.89
CA ALA A 149 11.11 18.09 22.08
C ALA A 149 9.79 18.30 21.34
N LEU A 150 9.28 17.24 20.74
CA LEU A 150 8.04 17.21 19.96
C LEU A 150 7.16 16.06 20.42
N PRO A 151 5.83 16.19 20.27
CA PRO A 151 4.96 15.03 20.40
C PRO A 151 5.28 13.99 19.31
N GLY A 152 4.82 12.78 19.48
CA GLY A 152 4.95 11.72 18.50
C GLY A 152 4.26 12.07 17.18
N LYS A 153 4.63 11.38 16.12
CA LYS A 153 4.08 11.63 14.77
C LYS A 153 2.56 11.49 14.72
N LEU A 154 1.98 10.60 15.51
CA LEU A 154 0.54 10.39 15.56
C LEU A 154 -0.17 11.68 16.02
N ILE A 155 0.26 12.25 17.12
CA ILE A 155 -0.30 13.51 17.66
C ILE A 155 -0.02 14.69 16.71
N GLN A 156 1.17 14.75 16.11
CA GLN A 156 1.48 15.77 15.11
C GLN A 156 0.53 15.72 13.92
N LYS A 157 0.21 14.52 13.43
CA LYS A 157 -0.74 14.31 12.33
C LYS A 157 -2.17 14.67 12.74
N MET A 158 -2.57 14.34 13.96
CA MET A 158 -3.87 14.73 14.51
C MET A 158 -4.00 16.26 14.60
N ALA A 159 -2.98 16.94 15.07
CA ALA A 159 -2.92 18.41 15.10
C ALA A 159 -3.05 19.01 13.69
N LYS A 160 -2.37 18.43 12.72
CA LYS A 160 -2.42 18.88 11.32
C LYS A 160 -3.80 18.72 10.70
N VAL A 161 -4.48 17.61 10.93
CA VAL A 161 -5.81 17.36 10.38
C VAL A 161 -6.90 18.19 11.06
N GLY A 162 -6.71 18.54 12.31
CA GLY A 162 -7.53 19.49 13.07
C GLY A 162 -8.90 19.00 13.49
N VAL A 163 -9.18 17.70 13.36
CA VAL A 163 -10.45 17.09 13.80
C VAL A 163 -10.16 15.80 14.59
N LYS A 164 -11.06 15.48 15.51
CA LYS A 164 -10.94 14.33 16.41
C LYS A 164 -11.27 13.00 15.75
N ASN A 165 -12.01 13.01 14.67
CA ASN A 165 -12.56 11.83 14.00
C ASN A 165 -12.12 11.67 12.54
N PRO A 166 -10.83 11.82 12.19
CA PRO A 166 -10.38 11.59 10.84
C PRO A 166 -10.35 10.10 10.50
N LEU A 167 -10.20 9.79 9.21
CA LEU A 167 -9.66 8.52 8.78
C LEU A 167 -8.13 8.64 8.81
N PHE A 168 -7.49 7.80 9.58
CA PHE A 168 -6.04 7.77 9.76
C PHE A 168 -5.46 6.55 9.08
N LEU A 169 -4.75 6.76 7.96
CA LEU A 169 -4.10 5.69 7.22
C LEU A 169 -2.68 5.45 7.76
N LEU A 170 -2.45 4.24 8.22
CA LEU A 170 -1.15 3.74 8.65
C LEU A 170 -0.55 2.92 7.50
N ASP A 171 0.35 3.53 6.76
CA ASP A 171 0.91 2.96 5.52
C ASP A 171 2.16 2.13 5.81
N GLU A 172 2.30 1.02 5.10
CA GLU A 172 3.47 0.14 5.16
C GLU A 172 3.76 -0.44 6.57
N ILE A 173 2.73 -0.97 7.21
CA ILE A 173 2.83 -1.51 8.58
C ILE A 173 3.80 -2.70 8.71
N ASP A 174 4.03 -3.43 7.63
CA ASP A 174 4.97 -4.55 7.55
C ASP A 174 6.45 -4.13 7.53
N LYS A 175 6.73 -2.85 7.32
CA LYS A 175 8.09 -2.31 7.23
C LYS A 175 8.59 -1.65 8.51
N MET A 176 7.84 -1.74 9.59
CA MET A 176 8.34 -1.33 10.90
C MET A 176 9.43 -2.29 11.37
N SER A 177 10.47 -1.74 11.98
CA SER A 177 11.53 -2.53 12.61
C SER A 177 11.65 -2.16 14.09
N SER A 178 12.00 -3.14 14.91
CA SER A 178 12.37 -2.91 16.31
C SER A 178 13.90 -2.85 16.44
N ASP A 179 14.38 -1.97 17.30
CA ASP A 179 15.78 -1.91 17.69
C ASP A 179 15.93 -1.85 19.22
N MET A 180 17.16 -1.62 19.70
CA MET A 180 17.44 -1.52 21.14
C MET A 180 16.76 -0.34 21.84
N ARG A 181 16.16 0.59 21.11
CA ARG A 181 15.54 1.82 21.63
C ARG A 181 14.04 1.68 21.94
N GLY A 182 13.45 0.57 21.59
CA GLY A 182 12.05 0.31 21.84
C GLY A 182 11.36 -0.53 20.77
N ASP A 183 10.09 -0.79 21.01
CA ASP A 183 9.24 -1.56 20.12
C ASP A 183 8.09 -0.68 19.59
N PRO A 184 8.19 -0.13 18.38
CA PRO A 184 7.13 0.65 17.76
C PRO A 184 5.81 -0.12 17.62
N ALA A 185 5.87 -1.43 17.44
CA ALA A 185 4.67 -2.27 17.34
C ALA A 185 3.86 -2.28 18.64
N SER A 186 4.50 -2.29 19.80
CA SER A 186 3.83 -2.18 21.10
C SER A 186 3.14 -0.83 21.29
N ALA A 187 3.80 0.26 20.88
CA ALA A 187 3.21 1.59 20.93
C ALA A 187 2.00 1.68 19.98
N LEU A 188 2.09 1.10 18.81
CA LEU A 188 1.00 1.08 17.83
C LEU A 188 -0.16 0.22 18.31
N LEU A 189 0.08 -0.85 19.04
CA LEU A 189 -0.97 -1.67 19.62
C LEU A 189 -1.86 -0.86 20.60
N GLU A 190 -1.27 0.00 21.40
CA GLU A 190 -2.02 0.92 22.27
C GLU A 190 -2.92 1.87 21.47
N VAL A 191 -2.45 2.31 20.31
CA VAL A 191 -3.21 3.17 19.39
C VAL A 191 -4.40 2.43 18.76
N LEU A 192 -4.22 1.18 18.38
CA LEU A 192 -5.18 0.40 17.61
C LEU A 192 -6.14 -0.41 18.46
N ASP A 193 -5.79 -0.71 19.70
CA ASP A 193 -6.66 -1.47 20.60
C ASP A 193 -7.80 -0.60 21.13
N PRO A 194 -9.08 -0.91 20.81
CA PRO A 194 -10.22 -0.14 21.30
C PRO A 194 -10.33 -0.06 22.83
N GLU A 195 -9.75 -1.01 23.53
CA GLU A 195 -9.73 -1.01 25.01
C GLU A 195 -8.69 -0.06 25.60
N GLN A 196 -7.67 0.30 24.85
CA GLN A 196 -6.55 1.14 25.28
C GLN A 196 -6.53 2.53 24.65
N ASN A 197 -7.10 2.70 23.44
CA ASN A 197 -6.92 3.92 22.66
C ASN A 197 -7.71 5.13 23.15
N THR A 198 -8.64 4.96 24.08
CA THR A 198 -9.31 6.07 24.76
C THR A 198 -8.39 6.84 25.69
N THR A 199 -7.31 6.21 26.12
CA THR A 199 -6.31 6.74 27.05
C THR A 199 -4.91 6.67 26.48
N PHE A 200 -4.77 6.97 25.17
CA PHE A 200 -3.46 7.00 24.54
C PHE A 200 -2.59 8.08 25.18
N ASN A 201 -1.43 7.69 25.67
CA ASN A 201 -0.49 8.59 26.33
C ASN A 201 0.71 8.90 25.45
N ASP A 202 0.78 10.12 24.94
CA ASP A 202 1.96 10.67 24.32
C ASP A 202 2.88 11.24 25.41
N HIS A 203 4.15 10.90 25.37
CA HIS A 203 5.11 11.30 26.40
C HIS A 203 5.37 12.80 26.43
N TYR A 204 5.17 13.49 25.32
CA TYR A 204 5.28 14.94 25.28
C TYR A 204 4.06 15.62 25.89
N LEU A 205 2.85 15.18 25.53
CA LEU A 205 1.61 15.76 26.03
C LEU A 205 1.42 15.50 27.54
N GLU A 206 1.87 14.36 28.05
CA GLU A 206 1.75 13.94 29.44
C GLU A 206 0.29 13.86 29.95
N VAL A 207 -0.66 13.82 29.04
CA VAL A 207 -2.10 13.65 29.29
C VAL A 207 -2.65 12.60 28.34
N ASP A 208 -3.76 11.99 28.74
CA ASP A 208 -4.44 11.02 27.89
C ASP A 208 -5.14 11.73 26.72
N TYR A 209 -5.03 11.13 25.55
CA TYR A 209 -5.74 11.55 24.34
C TYR A 209 -6.64 10.43 23.84
N ASP A 210 -7.91 10.74 23.65
CA ASP A 210 -8.92 9.78 23.21
C ASP A 210 -8.87 9.64 21.67
N LEU A 211 -8.44 8.46 21.18
CA LEU A 211 -8.38 8.10 19.76
C LEU A 211 -9.57 7.25 19.32
N SER A 212 -10.57 7.03 20.18
CA SER A 212 -11.68 6.10 19.89
C SER A 212 -12.58 6.51 18.72
N ASP A 213 -12.58 7.77 18.34
CA ASP A 213 -13.34 8.28 17.20
C ASP A 213 -12.56 8.29 15.88
N VAL A 214 -11.29 7.96 15.94
CA VAL A 214 -10.44 7.86 14.74
C VAL A 214 -10.71 6.54 14.04
N MET A 215 -10.96 6.59 12.74
CA MET A 215 -11.04 5.40 11.90
C MET A 215 -9.64 5.07 11.39
N PHE A 216 -9.03 4.03 11.94
CA PHE A 216 -7.73 3.57 11.48
C PHE A 216 -7.89 2.56 10.34
N VAL A 217 -7.10 2.76 9.29
CA VAL A 217 -6.93 1.82 8.18
C VAL A 217 -5.45 1.59 7.97
N ALA A 218 -5.01 0.36 7.95
CA ALA A 218 -3.62 0.00 7.70
C ALA A 218 -3.43 -0.53 6.29
N THR A 219 -2.24 -0.35 5.74
CA THR A 219 -1.81 -0.98 4.49
C THR A 219 -0.54 -1.78 4.70
N SER A 220 -0.39 -2.85 3.95
CA SER A 220 0.79 -3.72 3.97
C SER A 220 1.03 -4.32 2.59
N ASN A 221 2.29 -4.56 2.25
CA ASN A 221 2.63 -5.29 1.02
C ASN A 221 2.67 -6.80 1.24
N SER A 222 2.82 -7.25 2.48
CA SER A 222 2.91 -8.66 2.84
C SER A 222 2.14 -8.98 4.12
N MET A 223 2.00 -10.27 4.42
CA MET A 223 1.43 -10.72 5.69
C MET A 223 2.45 -10.74 6.84
N ASN A 224 3.65 -10.24 6.63
CA ASN A 224 4.68 -10.12 7.67
C ASN A 224 4.39 -8.96 8.62
N ILE A 225 3.29 -9.06 9.33
CA ILE A 225 2.79 -8.09 10.30
C ILE A 225 2.99 -8.68 11.69
N PRO A 226 3.45 -7.90 12.67
CA PRO A 226 3.57 -8.40 14.05
C PRO A 226 2.26 -9.03 14.53
N GLY A 227 2.35 -10.25 15.10
CA GLY A 227 1.18 -11.06 15.50
C GLY A 227 0.14 -10.31 16.34
N PRO A 228 0.55 -9.60 17.41
CA PRO A 228 -0.40 -8.83 18.23
C PRO A 228 -1.17 -7.75 17.47
N LEU A 229 -0.55 -7.12 16.46
CA LEU A 229 -1.23 -6.15 15.59
C LEU A 229 -2.17 -6.84 14.63
N LEU A 230 -1.74 -7.97 14.06
CA LEU A 230 -2.56 -8.75 13.12
C LEU A 230 -3.85 -9.25 13.77
N ASP A 231 -3.82 -9.62 15.03
CA ASP A 231 -5.00 -10.05 15.81
C ASP A 231 -6.07 -8.95 15.96
N ARG A 232 -5.68 -7.68 15.81
CA ARG A 232 -6.58 -6.52 15.87
C ARG A 232 -7.07 -6.07 14.50
N MET A 233 -6.73 -6.80 13.43
CA MET A 233 -6.98 -6.40 12.06
C MET A 233 -7.94 -7.33 11.34
N GLU A 234 -8.82 -6.75 10.56
CA GLU A 234 -9.55 -7.44 9.50
C GLU A 234 -8.78 -7.26 8.20
N VAL A 235 -8.16 -8.35 7.75
CA VAL A 235 -7.31 -8.35 6.56
C VAL A 235 -8.16 -8.51 5.31
N ILE A 236 -8.01 -7.56 4.39
CA ILE A 236 -8.57 -7.62 3.04
C ILE A 236 -7.39 -7.73 2.08
N ARG A 237 -7.30 -8.85 1.37
CA ARG A 237 -6.23 -9.09 0.40
C ARG A 237 -6.62 -8.56 -0.97
N LEU A 238 -5.73 -7.76 -1.55
CA LEU A 238 -5.79 -7.30 -2.92
C LEU A 238 -4.79 -8.09 -3.75
N SER A 239 -5.27 -8.75 -4.79
CA SER A 239 -4.40 -9.40 -5.77
C SER A 239 -3.87 -8.39 -6.79
N GLY A 240 -2.84 -8.80 -7.55
CA GLY A 240 -2.38 -8.05 -8.72
C GLY A 240 -3.49 -7.94 -9.78
N TYR A 241 -3.39 -6.92 -10.62
CA TYR A 241 -4.34 -6.70 -11.69
C TYR A 241 -4.05 -7.58 -12.91
N THR A 242 -5.12 -8.02 -13.58
CA THR A 242 -5.04 -8.62 -14.91
C THR A 242 -4.74 -7.54 -15.95
N GLU A 243 -4.34 -7.95 -17.16
CA GLU A 243 -4.11 -7.04 -18.27
C GLU A 243 -5.35 -6.20 -18.60
N ASP A 244 -6.51 -6.82 -18.62
CA ASP A 244 -7.78 -6.13 -18.88
C ASP A 244 -8.10 -5.10 -17.79
N GLU A 245 -7.91 -5.45 -16.53
CA GLU A 245 -8.08 -4.52 -15.40
C GLU A 245 -7.12 -3.34 -15.52
N LYS A 246 -5.85 -3.56 -15.82
CA LYS A 246 -4.86 -2.50 -16.03
C LYS A 246 -5.24 -1.57 -17.18
N LEU A 247 -5.72 -2.13 -18.29
CA LEU A 247 -6.19 -1.34 -19.42
C LEU A 247 -7.36 -0.43 -19.03
N ASN A 248 -8.35 -0.98 -18.33
CA ASN A 248 -9.50 -0.20 -17.89
C ASN A 248 -9.14 0.88 -16.85
N ILE A 249 -8.25 0.56 -15.92
CA ILE A 249 -7.73 1.53 -14.94
C ILE A 249 -7.01 2.67 -15.67
N ALA A 250 -6.18 2.36 -16.65
CA ALA A 250 -5.46 3.35 -17.43
C ALA A 250 -6.40 4.26 -18.21
N MET A 251 -7.36 3.69 -18.94
CA MET A 251 -8.27 4.44 -19.79
C MET A 251 -9.26 5.29 -18.99
N ARG A 252 -9.70 4.82 -17.83
CA ARG A 252 -10.72 5.51 -17.03
C ARG A 252 -10.16 6.49 -15.99
N HIS A 253 -8.94 6.25 -15.49
CA HIS A 253 -8.37 7.01 -14.39
C HIS A 253 -6.98 7.59 -14.67
N LEU A 254 -6.01 6.77 -15.09
CA LEU A 254 -4.62 7.20 -15.17
C LEU A 254 -4.37 8.22 -16.28
N LEU A 255 -4.97 8.05 -17.44
CA LEU A 255 -4.82 8.97 -18.58
C LEU A 255 -5.28 10.38 -18.21
N GLN A 256 -6.48 10.52 -17.72
CA GLN A 256 -7.05 11.81 -17.35
C GLN A 256 -6.20 12.49 -16.27
N LYS A 257 -5.83 11.74 -15.25
CA LYS A 257 -4.99 12.22 -14.16
C LYS A 257 -3.63 12.75 -14.65
N GLN A 258 -2.96 12.02 -15.54
CA GLN A 258 -1.65 12.44 -16.07
C GLN A 258 -1.73 13.56 -17.08
N ILE A 259 -2.78 13.60 -17.87
CA ILE A 259 -3.06 14.71 -18.80
C ILE A 259 -3.21 16.02 -17.99
N GLU A 260 -4.01 16.01 -16.95
CA GLU A 260 -4.21 17.18 -16.08
C GLU A 260 -2.92 17.57 -15.34
N ARG A 261 -2.22 16.62 -14.75
CA ARG A 261 -0.99 16.86 -14.00
C ARG A 261 0.15 17.45 -14.84
N ASN A 262 0.20 17.10 -16.11
CA ASN A 262 1.23 17.59 -17.04
C ASN A 262 0.80 18.84 -17.83
N GLY A 263 -0.35 19.42 -17.48
CA GLY A 263 -0.80 20.67 -18.07
C GLY A 263 -1.34 20.58 -19.48
N LEU A 264 -1.70 19.39 -19.94
CA LEU A 264 -2.34 19.17 -21.23
C LEU A 264 -3.82 19.54 -21.19
N LYS A 265 -4.27 20.20 -22.26
CA LYS A 265 -5.69 20.53 -22.45
C LYS A 265 -6.43 19.38 -23.12
N LYS A 266 -7.76 19.39 -22.99
CA LYS A 266 -8.62 18.40 -23.64
C LYS A 266 -8.42 18.40 -25.15
N GLY A 267 -8.18 17.21 -25.72
CA GLY A 267 -7.96 17.01 -27.15
C GLY A 267 -6.53 17.23 -27.65
N GLU A 268 -5.60 17.67 -26.79
CA GLU A 268 -4.20 17.85 -27.18
C GLU A 268 -3.42 16.51 -27.27
N LEU A 269 -3.78 15.53 -26.45
CA LEU A 269 -3.18 14.21 -26.46
C LEU A 269 -4.24 13.13 -26.43
N THR A 270 -4.12 12.14 -27.29
CA THR A 270 -4.90 10.91 -27.30
C THR A 270 -3.93 9.72 -27.28
N ILE A 271 -4.09 8.83 -26.33
CA ILE A 271 -3.36 7.56 -26.27
C ILE A 271 -4.39 6.45 -26.51
N GLU A 272 -4.20 5.71 -27.62
CA GLU A 272 -5.11 4.63 -28.01
C GLU A 272 -4.95 3.40 -27.09
N GLU A 273 -5.98 2.57 -27.02
CA GLU A 273 -5.96 1.33 -26.21
C GLU A 273 -4.83 0.38 -26.60
N ASN A 274 -4.52 0.27 -27.90
CA ASN A 274 -3.44 -0.58 -28.39
C ASN A 274 -2.08 -0.12 -27.84
N ALA A 275 -1.86 1.19 -27.72
CA ALA A 275 -0.65 1.73 -27.10
C ALA A 275 -0.58 1.38 -25.60
N ILE A 276 -1.67 1.49 -24.88
CA ILE A 276 -1.75 1.12 -23.45
C ILE A 276 -1.46 -0.38 -23.27
N LEU A 277 -2.03 -1.24 -24.11
CA LEU A 277 -1.74 -2.68 -24.08
C LEU A 277 -0.25 -2.96 -24.31
N ASP A 278 0.36 -2.29 -25.27
CA ASP A 278 1.80 -2.43 -25.54
C ASP A 278 2.66 -1.94 -24.37
N ILE A 279 2.27 -0.88 -23.68
CA ILE A 279 2.95 -0.43 -22.47
C ILE A 279 2.89 -1.52 -21.40
N ILE A 280 1.73 -2.08 -21.16
CA ILE A 280 1.52 -3.15 -20.18
C ILE A 280 2.38 -4.37 -20.50
N ARG A 281 2.44 -4.77 -21.76
CA ARG A 281 3.11 -6.00 -22.20
C ARG A 281 4.61 -5.88 -22.34
N TYR A 282 5.10 -4.74 -22.84
CA TYR A 282 6.50 -4.60 -23.29
C TYR A 282 7.33 -3.58 -22.51
N TYR A 283 6.71 -2.71 -21.73
CA TYR A 283 7.42 -1.64 -21.01
C TYR A 283 7.26 -1.73 -19.50
N THR A 284 6.36 -2.56 -19.01
CA THR A 284 6.14 -2.78 -17.57
C THR A 284 6.06 -4.26 -17.24
N ARG A 285 6.51 -4.60 -16.02
CA ARG A 285 6.37 -5.92 -15.43
C ARG A 285 6.09 -5.73 -13.95
N GLU A 286 4.81 -5.69 -13.60
CA GLU A 286 4.36 -5.37 -12.25
C GLU A 286 2.98 -5.94 -11.96
N ALA A 287 2.68 -6.15 -10.69
CA ALA A 287 1.35 -6.59 -10.26
C ALA A 287 0.32 -5.44 -10.31
N GLY A 288 0.75 -4.22 -10.02
CA GLY A 288 -0.08 -3.02 -10.02
C GLY A 288 0.02 -2.19 -11.28
N VAL A 289 -0.22 -0.89 -11.16
CA VAL A 289 -0.23 0.06 -12.28
C VAL A 289 0.72 1.25 -12.09
N ARG A 290 1.59 1.21 -11.09
CA ARG A 290 2.49 2.33 -10.80
C ARG A 290 3.51 2.59 -11.92
N GLY A 291 4.08 1.53 -12.49
CA GLY A 291 4.96 1.62 -13.66
C GLY A 291 4.22 2.09 -14.90
N LEU A 292 3.03 1.57 -15.14
CA LEU A 292 2.15 2.01 -16.23
C LEU A 292 1.84 3.51 -16.12
N GLU A 293 1.52 4.01 -14.94
CA GLU A 293 1.29 5.44 -14.70
C GLU A 293 2.53 6.28 -15.01
N ARG A 294 3.73 5.80 -14.64
CA ARG A 294 4.98 6.50 -14.96
C ARG A 294 5.25 6.57 -16.47
N GLU A 295 4.99 5.49 -17.18
CA GLU A 295 5.17 5.46 -18.64
C GLU A 295 4.18 6.40 -19.35
N ILE A 296 2.92 6.44 -18.89
CA ILE A 296 1.92 7.39 -19.38
C ILE A 296 2.39 8.84 -19.10
N SER A 297 2.93 9.11 -17.91
CA SER A 297 3.48 10.43 -17.59
C SER A 297 4.64 10.84 -18.49
N LYS A 298 5.52 9.91 -18.88
CA LYS A 298 6.58 10.18 -19.85
C LYS A 298 6.03 10.61 -21.21
N ILE A 299 5.00 9.91 -21.69
CA ILE A 299 4.33 10.25 -22.95
C ILE A 299 3.73 11.65 -22.86
N CYS A 300 3.05 11.97 -21.76
CA CYS A 300 2.47 13.30 -21.53
C CYS A 300 3.53 14.40 -21.57
N ARG A 301 4.67 14.20 -20.88
CA ARG A 301 5.77 15.19 -20.87
C ARG A 301 6.37 15.43 -22.25
N LYS A 302 6.58 14.37 -23.03
CA LYS A 302 7.08 14.48 -24.39
C LYS A 302 6.08 15.16 -25.32
N ALA A 303 4.79 14.89 -25.14
CA ALA A 303 3.72 15.56 -25.87
C ALA A 303 3.69 17.05 -25.57
N VAL A 304 3.78 17.46 -24.32
CA VAL A 304 3.85 18.88 -23.91
C VAL A 304 5.03 19.58 -24.57
N LYS A 305 6.22 18.98 -24.49
CA LYS A 305 7.41 19.52 -25.15
C LYS A 305 7.20 19.72 -26.65
N ASN A 306 6.65 18.70 -27.33
CA ASN A 306 6.41 18.77 -28.74
C ASN A 306 5.43 19.86 -29.16
N LEU A 307 4.33 20.02 -28.40
CA LEU A 307 3.34 21.08 -28.63
C LEU A 307 3.93 22.50 -28.45
N LEU A 308 4.85 22.66 -27.51
CA LEU A 308 5.51 23.96 -27.27
C LEU A 308 6.59 24.27 -28.30
N VAL A 309 7.33 23.28 -28.76
CA VAL A 309 8.38 23.44 -29.80
C VAL A 309 7.79 23.64 -31.15
N ASN A 310 6.70 22.98 -31.51
CA ASN A 310 6.04 23.04 -32.82
C ASN A 310 4.63 23.66 -32.69
N PRO A 311 4.49 24.98 -32.78
CA PRO A 311 3.19 25.65 -32.64
C PRO A 311 2.13 25.25 -33.69
N LYS A 312 2.55 24.64 -34.80
CA LYS A 312 1.66 24.13 -35.83
C LYS A 312 0.94 22.82 -35.43
N VAL A 313 1.52 22.06 -34.52
CA VAL A 313 0.93 20.82 -34.01
C VAL A 313 -0.09 21.19 -32.92
N LYS A 314 -1.35 20.81 -33.12
CA LYS A 314 -2.45 21.10 -32.16
C LYS A 314 -2.90 19.89 -31.39
N SER A 315 -2.64 18.69 -31.91
CA SER A 315 -3.01 17.45 -31.24
C SER A 315 -1.99 16.35 -31.58
N ILE A 316 -1.81 15.43 -30.65
CA ILE A 316 -0.91 14.28 -30.79
C ILE A 316 -1.71 13.03 -30.48
N THR A 317 -1.57 12.02 -31.34
CA THR A 317 -2.13 10.68 -31.14
C THR A 317 -1.00 9.66 -30.99
N VAL A 318 -1.04 8.89 -29.93
CA VAL A 318 -0.07 7.81 -29.68
C VAL A 318 -0.78 6.47 -29.81
N ASN A 319 -0.20 5.60 -30.63
CA ASN A 319 -0.68 4.24 -30.89
C ASN A 319 0.48 3.24 -30.86
N SER A 320 0.22 1.97 -31.17
CA SER A 320 1.25 0.93 -31.21
C SER A 320 2.39 1.23 -32.18
N ASP A 321 2.11 1.93 -33.28
CA ASP A 321 3.09 2.17 -34.36
C ASP A 321 4.11 3.24 -33.96
N ASN A 322 3.72 4.25 -33.21
CA ASN A 322 4.58 5.36 -32.81
C ASN A 322 4.98 5.37 -31.31
N LEU A 323 4.57 4.37 -30.56
CA LEU A 323 4.86 4.30 -29.12
C LEU A 323 6.38 4.29 -28.84
N HIS A 324 7.18 3.65 -29.70
CA HIS A 324 8.62 3.60 -29.53
C HIS A 324 9.30 4.98 -29.63
N ASP A 325 8.69 5.96 -30.28
CA ASP A 325 9.20 7.34 -30.36
C ASP A 325 9.14 8.02 -28.97
N TYR A 326 8.24 7.57 -28.11
CA TYR A 326 8.02 8.12 -26.75
C TYR A 326 8.72 7.32 -25.67
N LEU A 327 8.71 5.98 -25.75
CA LEU A 327 9.17 5.09 -24.70
C LEU A 327 10.46 4.33 -25.03
N GLY A 328 10.91 4.40 -26.28
CA GLY A 328 12.10 3.71 -26.74
C GLY A 328 11.87 2.23 -27.03
N VAL A 329 12.93 1.43 -26.93
CA VAL A 329 12.91 0.00 -27.24
C VAL A 329 12.10 -0.78 -26.22
N LYS A 330 11.36 -1.78 -26.68
CA LYS A 330 10.65 -2.72 -25.80
C LYS A 330 11.61 -3.37 -24.80
N ARG A 331 11.23 -3.35 -23.53
CA ARG A 331 12.07 -3.84 -22.43
C ARG A 331 11.82 -5.29 -22.07
N PHE A 332 10.61 -5.78 -22.33
CA PHE A 332 10.16 -7.12 -21.96
C PHE A 332 9.60 -7.85 -23.17
N GLU A 333 9.73 -9.17 -23.16
CA GLU A 333 9.03 -10.05 -24.10
C GLU A 333 7.75 -10.56 -23.42
N PHE A 334 6.67 -10.57 -24.19
CA PHE A 334 5.38 -11.01 -23.69
C PHE A 334 4.99 -12.34 -24.33
N GLY A 335 4.79 -13.37 -23.50
CA GLY A 335 3.99 -14.56 -23.82
C GLY A 335 4.39 -15.34 -25.07
N LYS A 336 5.67 -15.41 -25.43
CA LYS A 336 6.13 -16.33 -26.48
C LYS A 336 6.16 -17.76 -25.94
N ALA A 337 5.02 -18.45 -26.03
CA ALA A 337 5.06 -19.90 -26.06
C ALA A 337 5.72 -20.31 -27.37
N ASP A 338 6.72 -21.17 -27.32
CA ASP A 338 7.35 -21.72 -28.48
C ASP A 338 6.29 -22.43 -29.34
N THR A 339 6.21 -22.09 -30.63
CA THR A 339 5.19 -22.65 -31.54
C THR A 339 5.51 -24.06 -32.00
N GLN A 340 6.69 -24.56 -31.68
CA GLN A 340 7.14 -25.89 -32.05
C GLN A 340 7.19 -26.82 -30.83
N ASN A 341 6.63 -28.01 -31.00
CA ASN A 341 6.77 -29.07 -30.02
C ASN A 341 8.21 -29.59 -30.02
N ARG A 342 8.86 -29.56 -28.85
CA ARG A 342 10.19 -30.08 -28.66
C ARG A 342 10.17 -31.22 -27.61
N VAL A 343 10.93 -32.27 -27.89
CA VAL A 343 11.09 -33.37 -26.94
C VAL A 343 11.93 -32.89 -25.77
N GLY A 344 11.46 -33.14 -24.55
CA GLY A 344 12.16 -32.74 -23.33
C GLY A 344 11.92 -31.30 -22.90
N GLU A 345 11.06 -30.57 -23.57
CA GLU A 345 10.70 -29.20 -23.21
C GLU A 345 9.18 -29.09 -22.97
N VAL A 346 8.81 -28.49 -21.85
CA VAL A 346 7.41 -28.23 -21.49
C VAL A 346 7.27 -26.80 -20.98
N THR A 347 6.28 -26.08 -21.51
CA THR A 347 5.92 -24.78 -20.99
C THR A 347 5.15 -24.93 -19.70
N GLY A 348 5.73 -24.44 -18.62
CA GLY A 348 5.11 -24.37 -17.31
C GLY A 348 4.47 -23.01 -17.08
N LEU A 349 3.50 -22.97 -16.19
CA LEU A 349 2.90 -21.75 -15.69
C LEU A 349 3.49 -21.43 -14.33
N ALA A 350 4.05 -20.24 -14.18
CA ALA A 350 4.56 -19.74 -12.92
C ALA A 350 3.70 -18.56 -12.43
N TRP A 351 3.46 -18.55 -11.13
CA TRP A 351 2.89 -17.38 -10.48
C TRP A 351 4.01 -16.61 -9.79
N THR A 352 4.10 -15.32 -10.11
CA THR A 352 5.09 -14.42 -9.52
C THR A 352 4.40 -13.25 -8.82
N GLU A 353 5.15 -12.50 -8.03
CA GLU A 353 4.63 -11.27 -7.38
C GLU A 353 4.09 -10.23 -8.38
N VAL A 354 4.51 -10.31 -9.63
CA VAL A 354 4.10 -9.39 -10.70
C VAL A 354 3.02 -9.98 -11.63
N GLY A 355 2.52 -11.18 -11.34
CA GLY A 355 1.48 -11.86 -12.11
C GLY A 355 1.91 -13.24 -12.62
N GLY A 356 1.13 -13.79 -13.52
CA GLY A 356 1.47 -15.06 -14.20
C GLY A 356 2.58 -14.90 -15.22
N ASP A 357 3.45 -15.88 -15.32
CA ASP A 357 4.52 -15.94 -16.31
C ASP A 357 4.64 -17.35 -16.89
N LEU A 358 5.25 -17.46 -18.07
CA LEU A 358 5.56 -18.71 -18.72
C LEU A 358 7.03 -19.03 -18.49
N LEU A 359 7.31 -20.28 -18.12
CA LEU A 359 8.68 -20.76 -18.04
C LEU A 359 8.82 -22.06 -18.81
N THR A 360 9.99 -22.30 -19.40
CA THR A 360 10.29 -23.53 -20.12
C THR A 360 11.02 -24.48 -19.22
N ILE A 361 10.41 -25.62 -18.91
CA ILE A 361 11.04 -26.70 -18.16
C ILE A 361 11.75 -27.60 -19.15
N GLU A 362 13.06 -27.74 -19.00
CA GLU A 362 13.89 -28.55 -19.87
C GLU A 362 14.29 -29.86 -19.19
N THR A 363 14.18 -30.95 -19.89
CA THR A 363 14.54 -32.27 -19.36
C THR A 363 15.43 -33.03 -20.36
N ALA A 364 16.54 -33.54 -19.87
CA ALA A 364 17.43 -34.40 -20.64
C ALA A 364 17.56 -35.74 -19.97
N SER A 365 17.59 -36.80 -20.78
CA SER A 365 17.82 -38.19 -20.33
C SER A 365 19.07 -38.74 -21.02
N VAL A 366 20.00 -39.22 -20.25
CA VAL A 366 21.25 -39.81 -20.74
C VAL A 366 21.46 -41.17 -20.10
N VAL A 367 22.29 -42.01 -20.74
CA VAL A 367 22.66 -43.32 -20.18
C VAL A 367 23.39 -43.10 -18.87
N GLY A 368 22.96 -43.80 -17.83
CA GLY A 368 23.53 -43.67 -16.50
C GLY A 368 23.02 -44.71 -15.54
N LYS A 369 23.07 -44.41 -14.23
CA LYS A 369 22.75 -45.34 -13.15
C LYS A 369 21.52 -44.94 -12.33
N GLY A 370 20.71 -44.01 -12.85
CA GLY A 370 19.50 -43.58 -12.17
C GLY A 370 19.65 -42.27 -11.37
N LYS A 371 20.67 -41.48 -11.64
CA LYS A 371 20.86 -40.17 -10.98
C LYS A 371 19.83 -39.19 -11.46
N LEU A 372 19.14 -38.53 -10.51
CA LEU A 372 18.26 -37.42 -10.77
C LEU A 372 18.97 -36.09 -10.37
N THR A 373 19.13 -35.22 -11.34
CA THR A 373 19.75 -33.88 -11.13
C THR A 373 18.77 -32.81 -11.50
N PHE A 374 18.69 -31.77 -10.68
CA PHE A 374 17.90 -30.59 -11.00
C PHE A 374 18.71 -29.33 -10.79
N THR A 375 18.55 -28.38 -11.70
CA THR A 375 19.22 -27.08 -11.73
C THR A 375 18.22 -25.96 -11.97
N GLY A 376 18.63 -24.73 -11.65
CA GLY A 376 17.80 -23.53 -11.74
C GLY A 376 17.36 -23.02 -10.39
N SER A 377 16.46 -22.05 -10.41
CA SER A 377 15.86 -21.46 -9.19
C SER A 377 14.77 -22.37 -8.61
N LEU A 378 15.18 -23.36 -7.81
CA LEU A 378 14.29 -24.34 -7.22
C LEU A 378 14.21 -24.19 -5.71
N GLY A 379 13.03 -23.84 -5.21
CA GLY A 379 12.70 -23.96 -3.80
C GLY A 379 12.42 -25.43 -3.41
N ASP A 380 12.30 -25.68 -2.12
CA ASP A 380 12.08 -27.06 -1.59
C ASP A 380 10.79 -27.70 -2.11
N VAL A 381 9.71 -26.93 -2.23
CA VAL A 381 8.43 -27.41 -2.77
C VAL A 381 8.58 -27.87 -4.23
N MET A 382 9.32 -27.15 -5.05
CA MET A 382 9.55 -27.53 -6.45
C MET A 382 10.40 -28.79 -6.55
N LYS A 383 11.42 -28.94 -5.70
CA LYS A 383 12.23 -30.18 -5.63
C LYS A 383 11.40 -31.40 -5.25
N GLU A 384 10.51 -31.25 -4.28
CA GLU A 384 9.56 -32.31 -3.92
C GLU A 384 8.59 -32.63 -5.05
N SER A 385 8.12 -31.62 -5.78
CA SER A 385 7.27 -31.80 -6.96
C SER A 385 7.95 -32.56 -8.06
N ILE A 386 9.24 -32.35 -8.30
CA ILE A 386 10.04 -33.10 -9.27
C ILE A 386 10.14 -34.56 -8.84
N GLN A 387 10.39 -34.86 -7.57
CA GLN A 387 10.45 -36.20 -7.03
C GLN A 387 9.10 -36.93 -7.16
N ALA A 388 8.01 -36.24 -6.87
CA ALA A 388 6.66 -36.75 -7.05
C ALA A 388 6.35 -37.03 -8.52
N ALA A 389 6.76 -36.15 -9.43
CA ALA A 389 6.61 -36.36 -10.87
C ALA A 389 7.37 -37.60 -11.37
N MET A 390 8.58 -37.83 -10.88
CA MET A 390 9.35 -39.03 -11.19
C MET A 390 8.64 -40.31 -10.76
N THR A 391 8.06 -40.34 -9.57
CA THR A 391 7.26 -41.44 -9.07
C THR A 391 6.04 -41.70 -9.94
N VAL A 392 5.35 -40.65 -10.38
CA VAL A 392 4.18 -40.76 -11.28
C VAL A 392 4.59 -41.34 -12.63
N VAL A 393 5.70 -40.89 -13.21
CA VAL A 393 6.21 -41.41 -14.50
C VAL A 393 6.57 -42.87 -14.36
N ARG A 394 7.23 -43.28 -13.27
CA ARG A 394 7.56 -44.71 -12.99
C ARG A 394 6.29 -45.58 -12.86
N ALA A 395 5.30 -45.11 -12.13
CA ALA A 395 4.03 -45.81 -11.94
C ALA A 395 3.26 -46.01 -13.25
N ARG A 396 3.43 -45.09 -14.20
CA ARG A 396 2.74 -45.06 -15.50
C ARG A 396 3.64 -45.47 -16.65
N ALA A 397 4.84 -45.95 -16.40
CA ALA A 397 5.84 -46.26 -17.41
C ALA A 397 5.30 -47.17 -18.54
N GLU A 398 4.57 -48.22 -18.19
CA GLU A 398 3.98 -49.14 -19.17
C GLU A 398 2.98 -48.42 -20.08
N LYS A 399 2.07 -47.61 -19.51
CA LYS A 399 1.08 -46.81 -20.29
C LYS A 399 1.75 -45.77 -21.20
N LEU A 400 2.87 -45.24 -20.77
CA LEU A 400 3.64 -44.24 -21.52
C LEU A 400 4.60 -44.85 -22.54
N GLY A 401 4.68 -46.17 -22.62
CA GLY A 401 5.62 -46.86 -23.49
C GLY A 401 7.09 -46.70 -23.10
N ILE A 402 7.36 -46.45 -21.82
CA ILE A 402 8.70 -46.27 -21.27
C ILE A 402 9.16 -47.59 -20.64
N ASN A 403 10.45 -47.88 -20.78
CA ASN A 403 11.05 -49.06 -20.09
C ASN A 403 10.88 -48.89 -18.56
N SER A 404 10.28 -49.86 -17.91
CA SER A 404 10.02 -49.85 -16.47
C SER A 404 11.29 -49.71 -15.60
N GLU A 405 12.44 -50.06 -16.13
CA GLU A 405 13.75 -49.95 -15.46
C GLU A 405 14.51 -48.64 -15.81
N PHE A 406 13.87 -47.68 -16.47
CA PHE A 406 14.53 -46.45 -16.89
C PHE A 406 15.19 -45.70 -15.72
N HIS A 407 14.60 -45.76 -14.53
CA HIS A 407 15.11 -45.12 -13.32
C HIS A 407 16.43 -45.72 -12.80
N GLU A 408 16.84 -46.89 -13.27
CA GLU A 408 18.10 -47.54 -12.92
C GLU A 408 19.16 -47.44 -14.04
N LYS A 409 18.71 -47.18 -15.28
CA LYS A 409 19.58 -47.20 -16.48
C LYS A 409 19.82 -45.84 -17.10
N ARG A 410 19.08 -44.84 -16.68
CA ARG A 410 19.17 -43.49 -17.24
C ARG A 410 19.32 -42.44 -16.14
N ASP A 411 20.20 -41.50 -16.39
CA ASP A 411 20.27 -40.28 -15.58
C ASP A 411 19.35 -39.20 -16.20
N ILE A 412 18.61 -38.52 -15.36
CA ILE A 412 17.66 -37.48 -15.77
C ILE A 412 18.08 -36.17 -15.17
N HIS A 413 18.20 -35.17 -16.01
CA HIS A 413 18.48 -33.80 -15.60
C HIS A 413 17.28 -32.90 -15.94
N ILE A 414 16.74 -32.22 -14.94
CA ILE A 414 15.63 -31.28 -15.06
C ILE A 414 16.16 -29.92 -14.75
N HIS A 415 15.96 -28.99 -15.69
CA HIS A 415 16.32 -27.58 -15.54
C HIS A 415 15.07 -26.72 -15.54
N VAL A 416 14.89 -25.94 -14.46
CA VAL A 416 13.83 -24.95 -14.36
C VAL A 416 14.50 -23.59 -14.33
N PRO A 417 14.45 -22.81 -15.41
CA PRO A 417 15.08 -21.47 -15.44
C PRO A 417 14.46 -20.53 -14.44
N ASP A 418 15.13 -19.45 -14.15
CA ASP A 418 14.65 -18.42 -13.21
C ASP A 418 13.28 -17.88 -13.62
N GLY A 419 12.34 -18.00 -12.71
CA GLY A 419 11.01 -17.42 -12.81
C GLY A 419 10.95 -16.03 -12.21
#